data_666eaf5bd1ae903b9092b35f8682fe49
#
_entry.id   666eaf5bd1ae903b9092b35f8682fe49
#
_cell.length_a   1.000
_cell.length_b   1.000
_cell.length_c   1.000
_cell.angle_alpha   90.00
_cell.angle_beta   90.00
_cell.angle_gamma   90.00
#
_symmetry.space_group_name_H-M   'P 1'
#
loop_
_entity.id
_entity.type
_entity.pdbx_description
1 polymer ?
#
loop_
_entity_poly.entity_id
_entity_poly.type
_entity_poly.pdbx_seq_one_letter_code
_entity_poly.pdbx_strand_id
1 'polypeptide(L)'
;MSLESILVSSIMTKKVIVQTDNQTIQAISNTMYENNIGNVLIIRNYVAQDSIKQDKVVGIITERDVVRIVGSFDPTLYHLPVREIMSKPIISITPTCSLRDAMETMQLKNIRRLPVIEPEGKLVGIITSRDLFKIIINNQDTMSTFINSNLVPLSGEFYERFTQYWSDDILHKTR
;
A
#
# COMPACT_ATOMS: atom_id res chain seq x y z
N MET A 1 5.09 21.82 10.15
CA MET A 1 5.01 21.57 8.68
C MET A 1 3.57 21.27 8.32
N SER A 2 3.05 21.86 7.24
CA SER A 2 1.69 21.51 6.78
C SER A 2 1.70 20.17 6.03
N LEU A 3 0.55 19.48 6.00
CA LEU A 3 0.39 18.22 5.25
C LEU A 3 0.61 18.39 3.73
N GLU A 4 0.44 19.62 3.24
CA GLU A 4 0.63 19.99 1.84
C GLU A 4 2.10 20.16 1.47
N SER A 5 2.96 20.49 2.45
CA SER A 5 4.40 20.73 2.21
C SER A 5 5.25 19.45 2.24
N ILE A 6 4.69 18.32 2.69
CA ILE A 6 5.37 17.04 2.76
C ILE A 6 5.06 16.24 1.50
N LEU A 7 6.07 15.94 0.70
CA LEU A 7 5.92 15.16 -0.53
C LEU A 7 5.93 13.65 -0.27
N VAL A 8 5.15 12.91 -1.03
CA VAL A 8 5.11 11.44 -1.01
C VAL A 8 6.50 10.84 -1.21
N SER A 9 7.32 11.41 -2.08
CA SER A 9 8.69 10.93 -2.36
C SER A 9 9.62 10.95 -1.15
N SER A 10 9.35 11.81 -0.15
CA SER A 10 10.19 11.93 1.05
C SER A 10 9.89 10.87 2.11
N ILE A 11 8.70 10.24 2.04
CA ILE A 11 8.21 9.31 3.07
C ILE A 11 7.89 7.90 2.54
N MET A 12 7.78 7.72 1.22
CA MET A 12 7.49 6.42 0.61
C MET A 12 8.58 5.38 0.88
N THR A 13 8.20 4.12 0.97
CA THR A 13 9.12 3.00 0.94
C THR A 13 9.57 2.76 -0.49
N LYS A 14 10.89 2.94 -0.77
CA LYS A 14 11.45 2.82 -2.12
C LYS A 14 11.69 1.37 -2.55
N LYS A 15 12.06 0.49 -1.61
CA LYS A 15 12.28 -0.93 -1.91
C LYS A 15 10.94 -1.67 -1.89
N VAL A 16 10.35 -1.84 -3.07
CA VAL A 16 9.05 -2.52 -3.25
C VAL A 16 9.28 -3.91 -3.82
N ILE A 17 8.66 -4.91 -3.22
CA ILE A 17 8.66 -6.28 -3.74
C ILE A 17 7.53 -6.40 -4.76
N VAL A 18 7.88 -6.86 -5.95
CA VAL A 18 6.96 -7.08 -7.05
C VAL A 18 6.99 -8.53 -7.49
N GLN A 19 5.90 -9.01 -8.08
CA GLN A 19 5.80 -10.31 -8.71
C GLN A 19 5.03 -10.19 -10.04
N THR A 20 5.23 -11.14 -10.93
CA THR A 20 4.54 -11.15 -12.22
C THR A 20 3.11 -11.69 -12.09
N ASP A 21 2.24 -11.30 -13.00
CA ASP A 21 0.80 -11.60 -12.95
C ASP A 21 0.44 -13.07 -13.26
N ASN A 22 1.41 -13.86 -13.69
CA ASN A 22 1.27 -15.31 -13.91
C ASN A 22 1.68 -16.16 -12.70
N GLN A 23 2.25 -15.56 -11.65
CA GLN A 23 2.58 -16.29 -10.42
C GLN A 23 1.32 -16.82 -9.73
N THR A 24 1.46 -17.97 -9.05
CA THR A 24 0.35 -18.55 -8.28
C THR A 24 0.14 -17.83 -6.96
N ILE A 25 -1.07 -17.96 -6.40
CA ILE A 25 -1.38 -17.39 -5.07
C ILE A 25 -0.44 -17.99 -4.00
N GLN A 26 -0.11 -19.27 -4.10
CA GLN A 26 0.84 -19.90 -3.19
C GLN A 26 2.22 -19.25 -3.26
N ALA A 27 2.74 -18.99 -4.45
CA ALA A 27 4.04 -18.31 -4.63
C ALA A 27 4.02 -16.89 -4.06
N ILE A 28 2.92 -16.16 -4.27
CA ILE A 28 2.74 -14.82 -3.69
C ILE A 28 2.69 -14.87 -2.16
N SER A 29 1.96 -15.84 -1.59
CA SER A 29 1.88 -16.02 -0.13
C SER A 29 3.25 -16.32 0.49
N ASN A 30 4.05 -17.16 -0.17
CA ASN A 30 5.42 -17.44 0.23
C ASN A 30 6.28 -16.16 0.19
N THR A 31 6.16 -15.37 -0.89
CA THR A 31 6.85 -14.08 -1.00
C THR A 31 6.50 -13.14 0.17
N MET A 32 5.21 -13.07 0.54
CA MET A 32 4.78 -12.26 1.70
C MET A 32 5.39 -12.77 3.00
N TYR A 33 5.35 -14.07 3.23
CA TYR A 33 5.87 -14.70 4.43
C TYR A 33 7.39 -14.51 4.58
N GLU A 34 8.16 -14.85 3.54
CA GLU A 34 9.63 -14.78 3.55
C GLU A 34 10.16 -13.35 3.74
N ASN A 35 9.42 -12.37 3.23
CA ASN A 35 9.83 -10.96 3.30
C ASN A 35 9.13 -10.18 4.43
N ASN A 36 8.27 -10.84 5.23
CA ASN A 36 7.49 -10.23 6.30
C ASN A 36 6.71 -8.99 5.83
N ILE A 37 6.00 -9.12 4.71
CA ILE A 37 5.22 -8.05 4.08
C ILE A 37 3.76 -8.44 3.89
N GLY A 38 2.85 -7.49 4.06
CA GLY A 38 1.40 -7.70 3.93
C GLY A 38 0.81 -7.38 2.56
N ASN A 39 1.63 -7.20 1.54
CA ASN A 39 1.18 -6.99 0.15
C ASN A 39 2.30 -7.20 -0.85
N VAL A 40 1.92 -7.52 -2.08
CA VAL A 40 2.81 -7.60 -3.24
C VAL A 40 2.17 -6.84 -4.40
N LEU A 41 2.95 -5.97 -5.05
CA LEU A 41 2.53 -5.34 -6.30
C LEU A 41 2.74 -6.28 -7.46
N ILE A 42 1.75 -6.33 -8.34
CA ILE A 42 1.78 -7.22 -9.50
C ILE A 42 2.13 -6.43 -10.74
N ILE A 43 3.16 -6.88 -11.42
CA ILE A 43 3.62 -6.30 -12.68
C ILE A 43 3.33 -7.24 -13.86
N ARG A 44 3.20 -6.61 -15.01
CA ARG A 44 3.19 -7.32 -16.30
C ARG A 44 4.30 -6.74 -17.16
N ASN A 45 5.15 -7.64 -17.66
CA ASN A 45 6.15 -7.26 -18.63
C ASN A 45 5.46 -7.06 -19.99
N TYR A 46 5.74 -5.98 -20.65
CA TYR A 46 5.33 -5.75 -22.03
C TYR A 46 6.50 -5.19 -22.85
N VAL A 47 6.46 -5.43 -24.13
CA VAL A 47 7.45 -4.86 -25.05
C VAL A 47 6.84 -3.60 -25.62
N ALA A 48 7.44 -2.44 -25.34
CA ALA A 48 7.05 -1.18 -25.95
C ALA A 48 7.40 -1.16 -27.44
N GLN A 49 6.88 -0.19 -28.19
CA GLN A 49 7.10 -0.10 -29.65
C GLN A 49 8.58 0.01 -30.05
N ASP A 50 9.42 0.50 -29.16
CA ASP A 50 10.88 0.59 -29.28
C ASP A 50 11.65 -0.66 -28.83
N SER A 51 10.95 -1.79 -28.64
CA SER A 51 11.49 -3.08 -28.18
C SER A 51 12.11 -3.06 -26.76
N ILE A 52 11.88 -2.01 -25.99
CA ILE A 52 12.30 -1.94 -24.59
C ILE A 52 11.27 -2.68 -23.73
N LYS A 53 11.73 -3.67 -22.96
CA LYS A 53 10.89 -4.33 -21.95
C LYS A 53 10.59 -3.33 -20.84
N GLN A 54 9.32 -3.11 -20.57
CA GLN A 54 8.87 -2.28 -19.46
C GLN A 54 7.97 -3.08 -18.53
N ASP A 55 8.07 -2.78 -17.24
CA ASP A 55 7.25 -3.37 -16.21
C ASP A 55 6.11 -2.42 -15.86
N LYS A 56 4.89 -2.81 -16.14
CA LYS A 56 3.70 -2.05 -15.76
C LYS A 56 3.07 -2.65 -14.52
N VAL A 57 2.83 -1.84 -13.49
CA VAL A 57 2.04 -2.27 -12.33
C VAL A 57 0.58 -2.45 -12.77
N VAL A 58 0.06 -3.65 -12.64
CA VAL A 58 -1.29 -4.01 -13.11
C VAL A 58 -2.26 -4.35 -12.00
N GLY A 59 -1.76 -4.57 -10.76
CA GLY A 59 -2.60 -4.90 -9.63
C GLY A 59 -1.81 -4.96 -8.31
N ILE A 60 -2.55 -5.26 -7.27
CA ILE A 60 -2.02 -5.50 -5.92
C ILE A 60 -2.76 -6.69 -5.32
N ILE A 61 -2.04 -7.50 -4.55
CA ILE A 61 -2.61 -8.53 -3.69
C ILE A 61 -2.15 -8.30 -2.26
N THR A 62 -3.04 -8.57 -1.31
CA THR A 62 -2.83 -8.33 0.11
C THR A 62 -3.06 -9.60 0.93
N GLU A 63 -2.59 -9.61 2.18
CA GLU A 63 -2.88 -10.69 3.14
C GLU A 63 -4.37 -10.97 3.26
N ARG A 64 -5.22 -9.92 3.21
CA ARG A 64 -6.68 -10.09 3.27
C ARG A 64 -7.20 -10.91 2.09
N ASP A 65 -6.63 -10.74 0.90
CA ASP A 65 -7.02 -11.50 -0.28
C ASP A 65 -6.61 -12.98 -0.12
N VAL A 66 -5.41 -13.23 0.42
CA VAL A 66 -4.94 -14.58 0.76
C VAL A 66 -5.86 -15.24 1.80
N VAL A 67 -6.20 -14.52 2.89
CA VAL A 67 -7.12 -15.03 3.92
C VAL A 67 -8.50 -15.38 3.36
N ARG A 68 -9.03 -14.57 2.44
CA ARG A 68 -10.31 -14.88 1.77
C ARG A 68 -10.24 -16.16 0.96
N ILE A 69 -9.12 -16.41 0.27
CA ILE A 69 -8.90 -17.64 -0.50
C ILE A 69 -8.83 -18.84 0.45
N VAL A 70 -8.07 -18.74 1.53
CA VAL A 70 -7.99 -19.80 2.55
C VAL A 70 -9.38 -20.08 3.14
N GLY A 71 -10.15 -19.05 3.45
CA GLY A 71 -11.50 -19.16 4.02
C GLY A 71 -12.55 -19.68 3.04
N SER A 72 -12.26 -19.73 1.73
CA SER A 72 -13.17 -20.33 0.74
C SER A 72 -13.18 -21.86 0.76
N PHE A 73 -12.19 -22.49 1.43
CA PHE A 73 -11.98 -23.95 1.48
C PHE A 73 -11.82 -24.60 0.08
N ASP A 74 -11.49 -23.82 -0.96
CA ASP A 74 -11.23 -24.33 -2.29
C ASP A 74 -9.72 -24.34 -2.59
N PRO A 75 -9.06 -25.52 -2.49
CA PRO A 75 -7.63 -25.61 -2.69
C PRO A 75 -7.19 -25.35 -4.14
N THR A 76 -8.10 -25.39 -5.11
CA THR A 76 -7.77 -25.10 -6.50
C THR A 76 -7.36 -23.64 -6.70
N LEU A 77 -7.88 -22.73 -5.86
CA LEU A 77 -7.56 -21.31 -5.91
C LEU A 77 -6.09 -21.00 -5.63
N TYR A 78 -5.38 -21.86 -4.87
CA TYR A 78 -3.95 -21.64 -4.58
C TYR A 78 -3.06 -21.74 -5.82
N HIS A 79 -3.50 -22.48 -6.80
CA HIS A 79 -2.77 -22.71 -8.05
C HIS A 79 -3.17 -21.75 -9.17
N LEU A 80 -4.20 -20.95 -8.96
CA LEU A 80 -4.59 -19.94 -9.93
C LEU A 80 -3.50 -18.84 -10.06
N PRO A 81 -3.31 -18.31 -11.27
CA PRO A 81 -2.45 -17.15 -11.45
C PRO A 81 -3.05 -15.93 -10.75
N VAL A 82 -2.19 -15.12 -10.13
CA VAL A 82 -2.62 -13.97 -9.31
C VAL A 82 -3.47 -12.95 -10.07
N ARG A 83 -3.32 -12.85 -11.40
CA ARG A 83 -4.14 -11.96 -12.25
C ARG A 83 -5.64 -12.21 -12.15
N GLU A 84 -6.07 -13.41 -11.72
CA GLU A 84 -7.49 -13.77 -11.59
C GLU A 84 -8.09 -13.22 -10.27
N ILE A 85 -7.24 -12.91 -9.29
CA ILE A 85 -7.67 -12.61 -7.91
C ILE A 85 -7.22 -11.22 -7.46
N MET A 86 -6.10 -10.69 -8.00
CA MET A 86 -5.57 -9.40 -7.61
C MET A 86 -6.59 -8.27 -7.74
N SER A 87 -6.49 -7.28 -6.86
CA SER A 87 -7.25 -6.03 -6.98
C SER A 87 -6.73 -5.21 -8.17
N LYS A 88 -7.63 -4.91 -9.11
CA LYS A 88 -7.38 -4.12 -10.34
C LYS A 88 -8.64 -3.31 -10.73
N PRO A 89 -8.54 -2.14 -11.42
CA PRO A 89 -7.28 -1.48 -11.79
C PRO A 89 -6.52 -0.95 -10.58
N ILE A 90 -5.20 -0.75 -10.75
CA ILE A 90 -4.37 -0.18 -9.69
C ILE A 90 -4.68 1.30 -9.51
N ILE A 91 -4.81 1.72 -8.26
CA ILE A 91 -4.89 3.13 -7.86
C ILE A 91 -3.50 3.52 -7.37
N SER A 92 -2.91 4.55 -7.95
CA SER A 92 -1.55 5.00 -7.67
C SER A 92 -1.50 6.51 -7.46
N ILE A 93 -0.36 6.99 -7.00
CA ILE A 93 -0.07 8.41 -6.80
C ILE A 93 1.31 8.73 -7.35
N THR A 94 1.57 10.00 -7.69
CA THR A 94 2.91 10.42 -8.15
C THR A 94 3.82 10.81 -6.98
N PRO A 95 5.16 10.74 -7.14
CA PRO A 95 6.09 11.11 -6.08
C PRO A 95 6.03 12.58 -5.68
N THR A 96 5.49 13.44 -6.53
CA THR A 96 5.33 14.89 -6.31
C THR A 96 4.04 15.27 -5.60
N CYS A 97 3.12 14.35 -5.40
CA CYS A 97 1.92 14.58 -4.61
C CYS A 97 2.25 14.84 -3.14
N SER A 98 1.39 15.57 -2.46
CA SER A 98 1.51 15.87 -1.05
C SER A 98 1.03 14.72 -0.17
N LEU A 99 1.37 14.80 1.12
CA LEU A 99 0.84 13.90 2.13
C LEU A 99 -0.70 13.98 2.20
N ARG A 100 -1.26 15.17 2.07
CA ARG A 100 -2.70 15.41 2.01
C ARG A 100 -3.34 14.65 0.84
N ASP A 101 -2.79 14.75 -0.37
CA ASP A 101 -3.33 14.05 -1.56
C ASP A 101 -3.35 12.54 -1.37
N ALA A 102 -2.29 11.99 -0.74
CA ALA A 102 -2.22 10.56 -0.44
C ALA A 102 -3.32 10.14 0.55
N MET A 103 -3.55 10.92 1.60
CA MET A 103 -4.59 10.66 2.60
C MET A 103 -5.99 10.75 1.99
N GLU A 104 -6.28 11.81 1.24
CA GLU A 104 -7.56 12.00 0.56
C GLU A 104 -7.85 10.86 -0.44
N THR A 105 -6.82 10.45 -1.19
CA THR A 105 -6.95 9.33 -2.13
C THR A 105 -7.24 8.02 -1.40
N MET A 106 -6.53 7.73 -0.31
CA MET A 106 -6.77 6.52 0.49
C MET A 106 -8.18 6.52 1.10
N GLN A 107 -8.63 7.66 1.61
CA GLN A 107 -9.97 7.81 2.18
C GLN A 107 -11.05 7.64 1.12
N LEU A 108 -10.97 8.41 0.02
CA LEU A 108 -11.97 8.40 -1.06
C LEU A 108 -12.12 7.02 -1.70
N LYS A 109 -11.00 6.30 -1.85
CA LYS A 109 -10.98 4.96 -2.48
C LYS A 109 -11.10 3.82 -1.48
N ASN A 110 -11.17 4.11 -0.17
CA ASN A 110 -11.21 3.12 0.91
C ASN A 110 -10.05 2.10 0.84
N ILE A 111 -8.85 2.59 0.56
CA ILE A 111 -7.62 1.80 0.46
C ILE A 111 -6.58 2.31 1.44
N ARG A 112 -5.60 1.47 1.80
CA ARG A 112 -4.56 1.78 2.79
C ARG A 112 -3.15 1.78 2.21
N ARG A 113 -3.03 1.61 0.91
CA ARG A 113 -1.75 1.51 0.20
C ARG A 113 -1.89 2.14 -1.18
N LEU A 114 -0.90 2.93 -1.55
CA LEU A 114 -0.81 3.55 -2.87
C LEU A 114 0.58 3.28 -3.44
N PRO A 115 0.69 2.53 -4.52
CA PRO A 115 1.89 2.51 -5.32
C PRO A 115 2.24 3.92 -5.79
N VAL A 116 3.52 4.27 -5.73
CA VAL A 116 4.03 5.55 -6.21
C VAL A 116 4.66 5.32 -7.57
N ILE A 117 4.05 5.94 -8.58
CA ILE A 117 4.37 5.71 -10.00
C ILE A 117 4.67 7.06 -10.66
N GLU A 118 5.79 7.15 -11.35
CA GLU A 118 6.14 8.33 -12.17
C GLU A 118 5.18 8.47 -13.37
N PRO A 119 5.05 9.66 -13.95
CA PRO A 119 4.19 9.87 -15.12
C PRO A 119 4.49 8.94 -16.29
N GLU A 120 5.74 8.51 -16.42
CA GLU A 120 6.23 7.59 -17.45
C GLU A 120 5.84 6.13 -17.17
N GLY A 121 5.18 5.88 -16.04
CA GLY A 121 4.69 4.55 -15.62
C GLY A 121 5.66 3.74 -14.77
N LYS A 122 6.82 4.29 -14.39
CA LYS A 122 7.83 3.61 -13.58
C LYS A 122 7.42 3.57 -12.11
N LEU A 123 7.41 2.38 -11.52
CA LEU A 123 7.24 2.20 -10.08
C LEU A 123 8.48 2.71 -9.33
N VAL A 124 8.31 3.64 -8.40
CA VAL A 124 9.39 4.23 -7.60
C VAL A 124 9.23 4.02 -6.10
N GLY A 125 8.06 3.55 -5.66
CA GLY A 125 7.81 3.31 -4.25
C GLY A 125 6.40 2.84 -3.95
N ILE A 126 6.13 2.70 -2.66
CA ILE A 126 4.79 2.48 -2.11
C ILE A 126 4.64 3.34 -0.85
N ILE A 127 3.47 3.94 -0.66
CA ILE A 127 3.12 4.63 0.58
C ILE A 127 1.91 3.93 1.20
N THR A 128 1.93 3.78 2.51
CA THR A 128 0.85 3.13 3.26
C THR A 128 0.28 4.06 4.32
N SER A 129 -0.93 3.77 4.80
CA SER A 129 -1.51 4.52 5.93
C SER A 129 -0.60 4.50 7.16
N ARG A 130 0.19 3.43 7.36
CA ARG A 130 1.17 3.34 8.45
C ARG A 130 2.29 4.39 8.33
N ASP A 131 2.77 4.64 7.11
CA ASP A 131 3.81 5.64 6.86
C ASP A 131 3.27 7.05 7.12
N LEU A 132 2.03 7.30 6.69
CA LEU A 132 1.31 8.56 6.97
C LEU A 132 1.20 8.80 8.48
N PHE A 133 0.78 7.79 9.25
CA PHE A 133 0.65 7.90 10.69
C PHE A 133 1.96 8.17 11.42
N LYS A 134 3.03 7.50 11.02
CA LYS A 134 4.36 7.76 11.63
C LYS A 134 4.75 9.23 11.52
N ILE A 135 4.50 9.86 10.39
CA ILE A 135 4.82 11.28 10.19
C ILE A 135 3.93 12.18 11.06
N ILE A 136 2.62 11.89 11.12
CA ILE A 136 1.66 12.67 11.90
C ILE A 136 2.00 12.63 13.40
N ILE A 137 2.30 11.45 13.94
CA ILE A 137 2.60 11.27 15.36
C ILE A 137 3.93 11.91 15.76
N ASN A 138 4.93 11.83 14.89
CA ASN A 138 6.26 12.35 15.19
C ASN A 138 6.39 13.87 15.04
N ASN A 139 5.32 14.57 14.64
CA ASN A 139 5.35 16.03 14.42
C ASN A 139 4.08 16.67 15.00
N GLN A 140 4.25 17.43 16.08
CA GLN A 140 3.13 18.11 16.78
C GLN A 140 2.32 19.04 15.87
N ASP A 141 2.98 19.81 15.00
CA ASP A 141 2.29 20.71 14.07
C ASP A 141 1.45 19.93 13.07
N THR A 142 2.00 18.82 12.57
CA THR A 142 1.30 17.92 11.64
C THR A 142 0.11 17.24 12.31
N MET A 143 0.25 16.84 13.59
CA MET A 143 -0.82 16.28 14.38
C MET A 143 -1.96 17.29 14.58
N SER A 144 -1.65 18.52 14.96
CA SER A 144 -2.66 19.58 15.12
C SER A 144 -3.39 19.87 13.82
N THR A 145 -2.66 19.93 12.71
CA THR A 145 -3.23 20.12 11.37
C THR A 145 -4.12 18.95 10.96
N PHE A 146 -3.71 17.73 11.29
CA PHE A 146 -4.47 16.51 11.01
C PHE A 146 -5.79 16.46 11.79
N ILE A 147 -5.76 16.74 13.11
CA ILE A 147 -6.96 16.76 13.97
C ILE A 147 -7.96 17.80 13.48
N ASN A 148 -7.48 18.97 13.04
CA ASN A 148 -8.33 20.07 12.55
C ASN A 148 -8.74 19.90 11.08
N SER A 149 -8.18 18.92 10.37
CA SER A 149 -8.59 18.60 9.01
C SER A 149 -9.74 17.59 9.05
N ASN A 150 -10.75 17.78 8.19
CA ASN A 150 -11.81 16.76 8.00
C ASN A 150 -11.29 15.46 7.36
N LEU A 151 -9.98 15.25 7.35
CA LEU A 151 -9.30 14.06 6.85
C LEU A 151 -9.22 12.93 7.87
N VAL A 152 -9.67 13.14 9.09
CA VAL A 152 -9.85 12.06 10.06
C VAL A 152 -11.03 11.22 9.55
N PRO A 153 -10.80 9.98 9.10
CA PRO A 153 -11.92 9.11 8.78
C PRO A 153 -12.64 8.84 10.11
N LEU A 154 -13.80 9.44 10.26
CA LEU A 154 -14.67 9.27 11.43
C LEU A 154 -15.32 7.88 11.51
N SER A 155 -14.85 6.88 10.77
CA SER A 155 -15.23 5.50 11.00
C SER A 155 -14.56 5.02 12.28
N GLY A 156 -15.35 4.60 13.28
CA GLY A 156 -14.86 4.06 14.55
C GLY A 156 -13.77 2.99 14.38
N GLU A 157 -13.84 2.18 13.32
CA GLU A 157 -12.79 1.22 12.94
C GLU A 157 -11.40 1.81 12.72
N PHE A 158 -11.31 3.04 12.24
CA PHE A 158 -10.03 3.71 12.03
C PHE A 158 -9.44 4.18 13.37
N TYR A 159 -10.28 4.70 14.25
CA TYR A 159 -9.89 5.19 15.57
C TYR A 159 -9.50 4.04 16.49
N GLU A 160 -10.24 2.93 16.46
CA GLU A 160 -9.94 1.73 17.24
C GLU A 160 -8.62 1.09 16.78
N ARG A 161 -8.37 1.02 15.48
CA ARG A 161 -7.08 0.52 14.96
C ARG A 161 -5.93 1.49 15.20
N PHE A 162 -6.18 2.78 15.23
CA PHE A 162 -5.19 3.79 15.59
C PHE A 162 -4.77 3.65 17.06
N THR A 163 -5.72 3.52 17.98
CA THR A 163 -5.46 3.31 19.40
C THR A 163 -4.82 1.96 19.68
N GLN A 164 -5.18 0.91 18.95
CA GLN A 164 -4.59 -0.41 19.07
C GLN A 164 -3.13 -0.45 18.57
N TYR A 165 -2.82 0.20 17.48
CA TYR A 165 -1.42 0.37 17.02
C TYR A 165 -0.58 1.18 18.00
N TRP A 166 -1.18 2.19 18.64
CA TRP A 166 -0.48 3.03 19.60
C TRP A 166 -0.15 2.28 20.89
N SER A 167 -1.07 1.44 21.38
CA SER A 167 -0.83 0.59 22.55
C SER A 167 0.24 -0.46 22.27
N ASP A 168 0.25 -1.09 21.11
CA ASP A 168 1.20 -2.13 20.75
C ASP A 168 2.64 -1.58 20.53
N ASP A 169 2.78 -0.41 19.91
CA ASP A 169 4.11 0.22 19.68
C ASP A 169 4.73 0.77 20.99
N ILE A 170 3.91 1.19 21.95
CA ILE A 170 4.38 1.63 23.28
C ILE A 170 4.76 0.44 24.16
N LEU A 171 3.99 -0.63 24.12
CA LEU A 171 4.24 -1.83 24.93
C LEU A 171 5.48 -2.61 24.48
N HIS A 172 5.85 -2.54 23.21
CA HIS A 172 7.06 -3.20 22.68
C HIS A 172 8.35 -2.37 22.79
N LYS A 173 8.27 -1.07 23.09
CA LYS A 173 9.46 -0.22 23.36
C LYS A 173 9.90 -0.18 24.82
N THR A 174 9.15 -0.84 25.71
CA THR A 174 9.44 -0.92 27.15
C THR A 174 9.90 -2.30 27.62
N ARG A 175 10.35 -3.15 26.70
CA ARG A 175 11.03 -4.42 27.02
C ARG A 175 12.40 -4.53 26.41
#